data_4157a1ae17ea4add90e0ad1b2161bc04
#
_entry.id   4157a1ae17ea4add90e0ad1b2161bc04
#
_cell.length_a   1.000
_cell.length_b   1.000
_cell.length_c   1.000
_cell.angle_alpha   90.00
_cell.angle_beta   90.00
_cell.angle_gamma   90.00
#
_symmetry.space_group_name_H-M   'P 1'
#
loop_
_entity.id
_entity.type
_entity.pdbx_description
1 polymer ?
#
loop_
_entity_poly.entity_id
_entity_poly.type
_entity_poly.pdbx_seq_one_letter_code
_entity_poly.pdbx_strand_id
1 'polypeptide(L)'
;LDRWTGPINILFFVLSGAELDLNILSNPLVLLIGIIYIVFRSLGKISGSYISCAMTKCSDHIKKHLGITLLPQAGVALGMALTATSLTDGSIVRNVVLFSVLVYELIGPSLTKRSLLAAGEIKPEGKTSAREENKPVKPITLK
;
A
#
# COMPACT_ATOMS: atom_id res chain seq x y z
N LEU A 1 5.96 15.85 14.65
CA LEU A 1 6.07 15.11 13.38
C LEU A 1 4.82 15.27 12.50
N ASP A 2 3.60 15.27 13.05
CA ASP A 2 2.34 15.32 12.27
C ASP A 2 2.19 16.58 11.38
N ARG A 3 2.79 17.70 11.76
CA ARG A 3 2.71 18.95 10.97
C ARG A 3 3.46 18.89 9.64
N TRP A 4 4.52 18.10 9.56
CA TRP A 4 5.39 18.02 8.38
C TRP A 4 5.04 16.84 7.47
N THR A 5 4.36 15.83 7.99
CA THR A 5 3.99 14.63 7.22
C THR A 5 3.10 14.95 6.02
N GLY A 6 2.15 15.86 6.17
CA GLY A 6 1.26 16.27 5.08
C GLY A 6 2.02 16.91 3.90
N PRO A 7 2.77 18.01 4.11
CA PRO A 7 3.56 18.64 3.05
C PRO A 7 4.58 17.71 2.40
N ILE A 8 5.26 16.85 3.17
CA ILE A 8 6.23 15.88 2.66
C ILE A 8 5.54 14.86 1.76
N ASN A 9 4.39 14.34 2.15
CA ASN A 9 3.62 13.40 1.34
C ASN A 9 3.17 14.04 0.02
N ILE A 10 2.67 15.28 0.06
CA ILE A 10 2.27 16.00 -1.16
C ILE A 10 3.46 16.16 -2.10
N LEU A 11 4.60 16.62 -1.59
CA LEU A 11 5.83 16.77 -2.37
C LEU A 11 6.27 15.44 -2.99
N PHE A 12 6.22 14.36 -2.21
CA PHE A 12 6.54 13.02 -2.67
C PHE A 12 5.64 12.57 -3.84
N PHE A 13 4.33 12.77 -3.75
CA PHE A 13 3.41 12.39 -4.81
C PHE A 13 3.56 13.25 -6.07
N VAL A 14 3.83 14.55 -5.90
CA VAL A 14 4.08 15.46 -7.04
C VAL A 14 5.35 15.04 -7.78
N LEU A 15 6.44 14.76 -7.07
CA LEU A 15 7.69 14.32 -7.67
C LEU A 15 7.53 12.97 -8.36
N SER A 16 6.87 12.01 -7.71
CA SER A 16 6.61 10.68 -8.30
C SER A 16 5.77 10.77 -9.56
N GLY A 17 4.77 11.65 -9.57
CA GLY A 17 3.95 11.89 -10.76
C GLY A 17 4.72 12.58 -11.89
N ALA A 18 5.62 13.50 -11.57
CA ALA A 18 6.44 14.20 -12.55
C ALA A 18 7.48 13.29 -13.22
N GLU A 19 7.94 12.25 -12.53
CA GLU A 19 8.87 11.26 -13.09
C GLU A 19 8.21 10.23 -14.02
N LEU A 20 6.87 10.14 -14.01
CA LEU A 20 6.14 9.21 -14.85
C LEU A 20 6.11 9.71 -16.30
N ASP A 21 6.73 8.96 -17.18
CA ASP A 21 6.66 9.23 -18.63
C ASP A 21 5.34 8.68 -19.20
N LEU A 22 4.40 9.60 -19.43
CA LEU A 22 3.07 9.26 -19.97
C LEU A 22 3.12 8.69 -21.38
N ASN A 23 4.19 8.97 -22.16
CA ASN A 23 4.34 8.41 -23.51
C ASN A 23 4.44 6.89 -23.48
N ILE A 24 4.93 6.33 -22.39
CA ILE A 24 5.04 4.87 -22.23
C ILE A 24 3.69 4.20 -22.08
N LEU A 25 2.70 4.90 -21.54
CA LEU A 25 1.31 4.42 -21.50
C LEU A 25 0.70 4.27 -22.89
N SER A 26 1.26 4.93 -23.90
CA SER A 26 0.85 4.78 -25.30
C SER A 26 1.30 3.46 -25.92
N ASN A 27 2.27 2.77 -25.30
CA ASN A 27 2.71 1.46 -25.76
C ASN A 27 1.85 0.35 -25.11
N PRO A 28 0.98 -0.33 -25.89
CA PRO A 28 0.05 -1.32 -25.36
C PRO A 28 0.74 -2.52 -24.71
N LEU A 29 1.95 -2.84 -25.14
CA LEU A 29 2.73 -3.95 -24.58
C LEU A 29 3.22 -3.62 -23.17
N VAL A 30 3.73 -2.41 -22.94
CA VAL A 30 4.18 -1.96 -21.62
C VAL A 30 3.01 -1.84 -20.66
N LEU A 31 1.86 -1.36 -21.14
CA LEU A 31 0.62 -1.29 -20.35
C LEU A 31 0.16 -2.69 -19.94
N LEU A 32 0.18 -3.66 -20.84
CA LEU A 32 -0.16 -5.06 -20.55
C LEU A 32 0.76 -5.65 -19.49
N ILE A 33 2.07 -5.46 -19.64
CA ILE A 33 3.05 -5.92 -18.63
C ILE A 33 2.77 -5.26 -17.29
N GLY A 34 2.47 -3.96 -17.26
CA GLY A 34 2.11 -3.24 -16.03
C GLY A 34 0.88 -3.81 -15.33
N ILE A 35 -0.17 -4.12 -16.08
CA ILE A 35 -1.39 -4.73 -15.54
C ILE A 35 -1.10 -6.12 -14.98
N ILE A 36 -0.38 -6.96 -15.73
CA ILE A 36 0.02 -8.30 -15.27
C ILE A 36 0.83 -8.18 -13.97
N TYR A 37 1.80 -7.28 -13.93
CA TYR A 37 2.61 -7.03 -12.75
C TYR A 37 1.76 -6.63 -11.54
N ILE A 38 0.79 -5.71 -11.70
CA ILE A 38 -0.13 -5.27 -10.64
C ILE A 38 -0.92 -6.47 -10.09
N VAL A 39 -1.48 -7.30 -10.98
CA VAL A 39 -2.29 -8.46 -10.58
C VAL A 39 -1.44 -9.46 -9.79
N PHE A 40 -0.30 -9.89 -10.33
CA PHE A 40 0.56 -10.88 -9.64
C PHE A 40 1.13 -10.34 -8.33
N ARG A 41 1.51 -9.07 -8.29
CA ARG A 41 1.98 -8.41 -7.06
C ARG A 41 0.89 -8.36 -6.00
N SER A 42 -0.34 -8.01 -6.37
CA SER A 42 -1.48 -7.97 -5.44
C SER A 42 -1.79 -9.37 -4.90
N LEU A 43 -1.86 -10.36 -5.78
CA LEU A 43 -2.07 -11.76 -5.39
C LEU A 43 -0.97 -12.26 -4.45
N GLY A 44 0.30 -11.96 -4.77
CA GLY A 44 1.44 -12.34 -3.94
C GLY A 44 1.38 -11.73 -2.54
N LYS A 45 1.01 -10.45 -2.42
CA LYS A 45 0.86 -9.78 -1.13
C LYS A 45 -0.30 -10.34 -0.31
N ILE A 46 -1.46 -10.54 -0.93
CA ILE A 46 -2.65 -11.06 -0.25
C ILE A 46 -2.41 -12.50 0.19
N SER A 47 -1.92 -13.36 -0.69
CA SER A 47 -1.64 -14.76 -0.36
C SER A 47 -0.51 -14.90 0.67
N GLY A 48 0.59 -14.13 0.53
CA GLY A 48 1.69 -14.14 1.46
C GLY A 48 1.28 -13.70 2.86
N SER A 49 0.51 -12.61 2.97
CA SER A 49 -0.01 -12.14 4.26
C SER A 49 -0.99 -13.15 4.88
N TYR A 50 -1.86 -13.76 4.07
CA TYR A 50 -2.79 -14.77 4.53
C TYR A 50 -2.05 -16.00 5.09
N ILE A 51 -1.07 -16.53 4.35
CA ILE A 51 -0.25 -17.68 4.78
C ILE A 51 0.50 -17.35 6.07
N SER A 52 1.15 -16.18 6.13
CA SER A 52 1.88 -15.73 7.33
C SER A 52 0.97 -15.64 8.55
N CYS A 53 -0.22 -15.05 8.40
CA CYS A 53 -1.21 -14.97 9.47
C CYS A 53 -1.77 -16.36 9.87
N ALA A 54 -1.88 -17.28 8.93
CA ALA A 54 -2.29 -18.65 9.22
C ALA A 54 -1.23 -19.38 10.05
N MET A 55 0.06 -19.22 9.72
CA MET A 55 1.16 -19.81 10.46
C MET A 55 1.32 -19.26 11.87
N THR A 56 1.08 -17.97 12.06
CA THR A 56 1.17 -17.28 13.36
C THR A 56 -0.11 -17.34 14.18
N LYS A 57 -1.15 -18.07 13.69
CA LYS A 57 -2.47 -18.21 14.36
C LYS A 57 -3.12 -16.86 14.69
N CYS A 58 -2.97 -15.87 13.83
CA CYS A 58 -3.66 -14.58 13.96
C CYS A 58 -5.18 -14.75 13.89
N SER A 59 -5.91 -13.78 14.43
CA SER A 59 -7.37 -13.75 14.36
C SER A 59 -7.85 -13.72 12.88
N ASP A 60 -9.02 -14.30 12.62
CA ASP A 60 -9.57 -14.39 11.25
C ASP A 60 -9.84 -13.00 10.62
N HIS A 61 -10.11 -12.00 11.45
CA HIS A 61 -10.24 -10.62 11.02
C HIS A 61 -8.94 -10.10 10.41
N ILE A 62 -7.82 -10.31 11.08
CA ILE A 62 -6.50 -9.87 10.59
C ILE A 62 -6.14 -10.61 9.30
N LYS A 63 -6.35 -11.93 9.24
CA LYS A 63 -6.06 -12.73 8.03
C LYS A 63 -6.73 -12.20 6.77
N LYS A 64 -8.00 -11.78 6.89
CA LYS A 64 -8.79 -11.33 5.74
C LYS A 64 -8.43 -9.92 5.27
N HIS A 65 -8.05 -9.05 6.18
CA HIS A 65 -7.92 -7.61 5.90
C HIS A 65 -6.49 -7.14 5.74
N LEU A 66 -5.51 -7.81 6.36
CA LEU A 66 -4.10 -7.42 6.35
C LEU A 66 -3.53 -7.33 4.92
N GLY A 67 -3.83 -8.30 4.05
CA GLY A 67 -3.33 -8.33 2.68
C GLY A 67 -3.75 -7.11 1.87
N ILE A 68 -4.98 -6.63 2.07
CA ILE A 68 -5.51 -5.46 1.38
C ILE A 68 -4.86 -4.17 1.90
N THR A 69 -4.65 -4.06 3.20
CA THR A 69 -4.00 -2.88 3.79
C THR A 69 -2.52 -2.76 3.43
N LEU A 70 -1.88 -3.85 3.01
CA LEU A 70 -0.50 -3.87 2.53
C LEU A 70 -0.34 -3.53 1.04
N LEU A 71 -1.44 -3.34 0.30
CA LEU A 71 -1.37 -3.02 -1.14
C LEU A 71 -0.69 -1.67 -1.42
N PRO A 72 -1.06 -0.55 -0.74
CA PRO A 72 -0.39 0.73 -0.95
C PRO A 72 1.08 0.63 -0.53
N GLN A 73 1.98 0.87 -1.45
CA GLN A 73 3.42 0.83 -1.18
C GLN A 73 4.17 1.56 -2.29
N ALA A 74 4.57 2.79 -2.03
CA ALA A 74 5.25 3.64 -2.99
C ALA A 74 6.75 3.79 -2.71
N GLY A 75 7.15 4.22 -1.54
CA GLY A 75 8.48 4.72 -1.25
C GLY A 75 9.63 3.78 -1.62
N VAL A 76 9.57 2.53 -1.14
CA VAL A 76 10.62 1.53 -1.44
C VAL A 76 10.62 1.15 -2.91
N ALA A 77 9.42 0.97 -3.51
CA ALA A 77 9.31 0.61 -4.92
C ALA A 77 9.88 1.72 -5.83
N LEU A 78 9.62 2.98 -5.48
CA LEU A 78 10.15 4.13 -6.20
C LEU A 78 11.68 4.21 -6.10
N GLY A 79 12.24 4.09 -4.89
CA GLY A 79 13.68 4.10 -4.69
C GLY A 79 14.39 2.97 -5.46
N MET A 80 13.84 1.77 -5.46
CA MET A 80 14.37 0.64 -6.24
C MET A 80 14.23 0.85 -7.75
N ALA A 81 13.13 1.46 -8.21
CA ALA A 81 12.93 1.77 -9.62
C ALA A 81 13.95 2.78 -10.13
N LEU A 82 14.32 3.77 -9.33
CA LEU A 82 15.36 4.74 -9.68
C LEU A 82 16.74 4.07 -9.82
N THR A 83 17.09 3.14 -8.93
CA THR A 83 18.35 2.40 -9.06
C THR A 83 18.35 1.43 -10.24
N ALA A 84 17.19 0.92 -10.65
CA ALA A 84 17.07 0.03 -11.81
C ALA A 84 17.40 0.72 -13.14
N THR A 85 17.39 2.05 -13.21
CA THR A 85 17.72 2.79 -14.45
C THR A 85 19.17 2.57 -14.91
N SER A 86 20.06 2.15 -14.04
CA SER A 86 21.45 1.79 -14.35
C SER A 86 21.62 0.41 -15.01
N LEU A 87 20.55 -0.39 -15.04
CA LEU A 87 20.53 -1.71 -15.65
C LEU A 87 20.15 -1.63 -17.13
N THR A 88 20.49 -2.66 -17.90
CA THR A 88 19.97 -2.85 -19.27
C THR A 88 18.45 -2.94 -19.19
N ASP A 89 17.76 -2.20 -20.06
CA ASP A 89 16.29 -2.06 -20.07
C ASP A 89 15.67 -1.48 -18.76
N GLY A 90 16.48 -0.85 -17.92
CA GLY A 90 16.05 -0.28 -16.64
C GLY A 90 14.96 0.78 -16.80
N SER A 91 14.87 1.45 -17.95
CA SER A 91 13.79 2.41 -18.24
C SER A 91 12.42 1.75 -18.31
N ILE A 92 12.31 0.55 -18.92
CA ILE A 92 11.05 -0.20 -18.99
C ILE A 92 10.63 -0.65 -17.58
N VAL A 93 11.58 -1.23 -16.83
CA VAL A 93 11.34 -1.66 -15.44
C VAL A 93 10.87 -0.50 -14.57
N ARG A 94 11.57 0.63 -14.63
CA ARG A 94 11.20 1.86 -13.91
C ARG A 94 9.77 2.28 -14.22
N ASN A 95 9.42 2.34 -15.49
CA ASN A 95 8.12 2.84 -15.92
C ASN A 95 6.97 1.91 -15.55
N VAL A 96 7.16 0.59 -15.66
CA VAL A 96 6.20 -0.42 -15.19
C VAL A 96 5.98 -0.29 -13.68
N VAL A 97 7.06 -0.09 -12.91
CA VAL A 97 6.97 0.09 -11.45
C VAL A 97 6.27 1.40 -11.11
N LEU A 98 6.64 2.52 -11.73
CA LEU A 98 6.01 3.83 -11.51
C LEU A 98 4.52 3.81 -11.84
N PHE A 99 4.13 3.20 -12.98
CA PHE A 99 2.72 3.02 -13.33
C PHE A 99 1.98 2.22 -12.26
N SER A 100 2.56 1.12 -11.80
CA SER A 100 1.93 0.30 -10.74
C SER A 100 1.79 1.06 -9.43
N VAL A 101 2.81 1.85 -9.05
CA VAL A 101 2.76 2.71 -7.85
C VAL A 101 1.63 3.72 -7.97
N LEU A 102 1.51 4.40 -9.12
CA LEU A 102 0.41 5.34 -9.36
C LEU A 102 -0.95 4.70 -9.13
N VAL A 103 -1.19 3.51 -9.71
CA VAL A 103 -2.45 2.78 -9.55
C VAL A 103 -2.70 2.43 -8.08
N TYR A 104 -1.68 1.92 -7.38
CA TYR A 104 -1.81 1.56 -5.96
C TYR A 104 -2.07 2.78 -5.07
N GLU A 105 -1.46 3.92 -5.35
CA GLU A 105 -1.65 5.14 -4.55
C GLU A 105 -3.02 5.79 -4.81
N LEU A 106 -3.57 5.67 -6.01
CA LEU A 106 -4.92 6.17 -6.30
C LEU A 106 -6.02 5.30 -5.66
N ILE A 107 -5.88 3.99 -5.76
CA ILE A 107 -6.91 3.03 -5.34
C ILE A 107 -6.69 2.55 -3.90
N GLY A 108 -5.42 2.42 -3.50
CA GLY A 108 -4.99 1.82 -2.24
C GLY A 108 -5.58 2.44 -0.98
N PRO A 109 -5.54 3.76 -0.78
CA PRO A 109 -6.11 4.40 0.40
C PRO A 109 -7.60 4.13 0.57
N SER A 110 -8.35 4.13 -0.54
CA SER A 110 -9.78 3.83 -0.53
C SER A 110 -10.06 2.37 -0.16
N LEU A 111 -9.30 1.42 -0.70
CA LEU A 111 -9.39 0.01 -0.36
C LEU A 111 -8.99 -0.25 1.09
N THR A 112 -7.89 0.34 1.53
CA THR A 112 -7.40 0.25 2.92
C THR A 112 -8.44 0.77 3.90
N LYS A 113 -9.02 1.95 3.64
CA LYS A 113 -10.08 2.52 4.49
C LYS A 113 -11.28 1.59 4.58
N ARG A 114 -11.76 1.06 3.44
CA ARG A 114 -12.89 0.12 3.42
C ARG A 114 -12.56 -1.17 4.17
N SER A 115 -11.35 -1.70 4.01
CA SER A 115 -10.90 -2.91 4.69
C SER A 115 -10.84 -2.71 6.22
N LEU A 116 -10.31 -1.57 6.69
CA LEU A 116 -10.24 -1.25 8.11
C LEU A 116 -11.61 -0.98 8.74
N LEU A 117 -12.53 -0.36 7.99
CA LEU A 117 -13.93 -0.21 8.42
C LEU A 117 -14.62 -1.56 8.55
N ALA A 118 -14.43 -2.47 7.58
CA ALA A 118 -14.98 -3.82 7.61
C ALA A 118 -14.38 -4.68 8.72
N ALA A 119 -13.12 -4.44 9.07
CA ALA A 119 -12.45 -5.09 10.20
C ALA A 119 -12.89 -4.52 11.57
N GLY A 120 -13.60 -3.39 11.61
CA GLY A 120 -14.00 -2.72 12.86
C GLY A 120 -12.88 -1.95 13.57
N GLU A 121 -11.71 -1.79 12.90
CA GLU A 121 -10.54 -1.10 13.46
C GLU A 121 -10.67 0.42 13.40
N ILE A 122 -11.51 0.94 12.51
CA ILE A 122 -11.76 2.37 12.35
C ILE A 122 -13.27 2.62 12.39
N LYS A 123 -13.69 3.65 13.12
CA LYS A 123 -15.08 4.12 13.10
C LYS A 123 -15.33 4.96 11.82
N PRO A 124 -16.59 5.02 11.32
CA PRO A 124 -16.95 5.83 10.13
C PRO A 124 -16.51 7.29 10.22
N GLU A 125 -16.39 7.82 11.43
CA GLU A 125 -15.97 9.20 11.73
C GLU A 125 -14.44 9.42 11.59
N GLY A 126 -13.68 8.42 11.15
CA GLY A 126 -12.22 8.50 10.95
C GLY A 126 -11.39 8.46 12.24
N LYS A 127 -12.01 8.25 13.40
CA LYS A 127 -11.31 8.06 14.68
C LYS A 127 -10.86 6.60 14.79
N THR A 128 -9.58 6.37 14.99
CA THR A 128 -9.06 5.05 15.30
C THR A 128 -9.43 4.65 16.72
N SER A 129 -9.77 3.38 16.95
CA SER A 129 -10.00 2.83 18.29
C SER A 129 -8.80 3.05 19.22
N ALA A 130 -7.59 3.01 18.70
CA ALA A 130 -6.35 3.31 19.45
C ALA A 130 -6.26 4.74 20.02
N ARG A 131 -7.02 5.70 19.52
CA ARG A 131 -7.09 7.07 20.08
C ARG A 131 -8.09 7.19 21.24
N GLU A 132 -8.95 6.21 21.46
CA GLU A 132 -9.82 6.12 22.65
C GLU A 132 -9.11 5.47 23.85
N GLU A 133 -7.90 4.97 23.70
CA GLU A 133 -7.14 4.22 24.69
C GLU A 133 -6.50 5.09 25.79
N ASN A 134 -6.85 6.37 25.87
CA ASN A 134 -6.63 7.19 27.08
C ASN A 134 -7.71 7.00 28.15
N LYS A 135 -8.55 5.95 28.06
CA LYS A 135 -9.34 5.49 29.20
C LYS A 135 -8.44 4.61 30.07
N PRO A 136 -8.33 4.89 31.38
CA PRO A 136 -7.51 4.09 32.26
C PRO A 136 -7.93 2.62 32.15
N VAL A 137 -6.98 1.76 31.86
CA VAL A 137 -7.16 0.31 31.79
C VAL A 137 -7.72 -0.11 33.16
N LYS A 138 -8.97 -0.63 33.20
CA LYS A 138 -9.51 -1.22 34.42
C LYS A 138 -8.58 -2.36 34.82
N PRO A 139 -8.09 -2.41 36.05
CA PRO A 139 -7.23 -3.49 36.53
C PRO A 139 -7.96 -4.82 36.33
N ILE A 140 -7.29 -5.78 35.71
CA ILE A 140 -7.76 -7.15 35.58
C ILE A 140 -7.82 -7.72 36.97
N THR A 141 -9.01 -7.85 37.52
CA THR A 141 -9.23 -8.64 38.73
C THR A 141 -9.08 -10.11 38.36
N LEU A 142 -7.90 -10.67 38.63
CA LEU A 142 -7.69 -12.11 38.65
C LEU A 142 -8.58 -12.71 39.76
N LYS A 143 -9.56 -13.50 39.34
CA LYS A 143 -10.28 -14.44 40.22
C LYS A 143 -9.66 -15.81 40.09
#